data_4aae826cfb7f76d84683b4030b9b9d58
#
_entry.id   4aae826cfb7f76d84683b4030b9b9d58
#
_cell.length_a   1.000
_cell.length_b   1.000
_cell.length_c   1.000
_cell.angle_alpha   90.00
_cell.angle_beta   90.00
_cell.angle_gamma   90.00
#
_symmetry.space_group_name_H-M   'P 1'
#
loop_
_entity.id
_entity.type
_entity.pdbx_description
1 polymer ?
#
loop_
_entity_poly.entity_id
_entity_poly.type
_entity_poly.pdbx_seq_one_letter_code
_entity_poly.pdbx_strand_id
1 'polypeptide(L)'
;MNTPPAPEPPRFNEAGSIYRQRPAEVNASTGAGTWQSYDVWFTAPKWETPAGGTPRKVESARMTVLWNGVLVHDDAEVKDKTGMSAAEAPGPARILLQSHPSDAEGQVRFRNVWAAEGAAMPARPGKQP
;
A
#
# COMPACT_ATOMS: atom_id res chain seq x y z
N MET A 1 -2.42 -32.07 23.11
CA MET A 1 -3.15 -31.04 22.35
C MET A 1 -2.16 -30.41 21.37
N ASN A 2 -2.42 -30.52 20.09
CA ASN A 2 -1.62 -29.79 19.10
C ASN A 2 -2.06 -28.33 19.12
N THR A 3 -1.25 -27.47 19.70
CA THR A 3 -1.37 -26.04 19.50
C THR A 3 -1.10 -25.77 18.02
N PRO A 4 -2.02 -25.14 17.28
CA PRO A 4 -1.73 -24.76 15.90
C PRO A 4 -0.48 -23.89 15.88
N PRO A 5 0.38 -24.03 14.87
CA PRO A 5 1.55 -23.16 14.74
C PRO A 5 1.09 -21.70 14.74
N ALA A 6 1.88 -20.86 15.40
CA ALA A 6 1.64 -19.41 15.33
C ALA A 6 1.59 -18.97 13.86
N PRO A 7 0.67 -18.07 13.49
CA PRO A 7 0.64 -17.57 12.12
C PRO A 7 2.00 -16.99 11.77
N GLU A 8 2.52 -17.37 10.60
CA GLU A 8 3.78 -16.81 10.11
C GLU A 8 3.63 -15.29 9.96
N PRO A 9 4.69 -14.52 10.26
CA PRO A 9 4.65 -13.09 10.04
C PRO A 9 4.43 -12.77 8.56
N PRO A 10 3.72 -11.70 8.22
CA PRO A 10 3.52 -11.28 6.83
C PRO A 10 4.84 -11.10 6.09
N ARG A 11 4.85 -11.45 4.81
CA ARG A 11 6.03 -11.30 3.94
C ARG A 11 5.88 -10.09 3.03
N PHE A 12 7.00 -9.57 2.56
CA PHE A 12 7.05 -8.38 1.71
C PHE A 12 6.40 -8.52 0.31
N ASN A 13 6.02 -9.71 -0.08
CA ASN A 13 5.36 -10.03 -1.35
C ASN A 13 3.94 -10.59 -1.19
N GLU A 14 3.40 -10.53 0.02
CA GLU A 14 2.04 -10.97 0.32
C GLU A 14 1.03 -9.81 0.34
N ALA A 15 -0.24 -10.15 0.47
CA ALA A 15 -1.31 -9.17 0.56
C ALA A 15 -1.06 -8.16 1.70
N GLY A 16 -1.39 -6.90 1.46
CA GLY A 16 -1.15 -5.81 2.40
C GLY A 16 0.27 -5.26 2.40
N SER A 17 1.23 -5.89 1.72
CA SER A 17 2.60 -5.38 1.63
C SER A 17 2.73 -4.18 0.70
N ILE A 18 3.71 -3.31 0.99
CA ILE A 18 4.30 -2.46 -0.05
C ILE A 18 5.27 -3.38 -0.79
N TYR A 19 4.83 -3.87 -1.93
CA TYR A 19 5.42 -5.00 -2.63
C TYR A 19 6.94 -4.89 -2.77
N ARG A 20 7.65 -5.88 -2.26
CA ARG A 20 9.11 -6.00 -2.21
C ARG A 20 9.86 -4.90 -1.44
N GLN A 21 9.14 -4.04 -0.72
CA GLN A 21 9.77 -3.02 0.11
C GLN A 21 9.49 -3.24 1.59
N ARG A 22 8.24 -3.50 1.95
CA ARG A 22 7.86 -3.63 3.35
C ARG A 22 6.67 -4.59 3.50
N PRO A 23 6.74 -5.59 4.37
CA PRO A 23 5.57 -6.41 4.72
C PRO A 23 4.55 -5.58 5.49
N ALA A 24 3.30 -6.01 5.49
CA ALA A 24 2.31 -5.49 6.44
C ALA A 24 2.77 -5.78 7.87
N GLU A 25 2.50 -4.87 8.80
CA GLU A 25 2.86 -5.08 10.22
C GLU A 25 2.11 -6.24 10.84
N VAL A 26 0.93 -6.53 10.32
CA VAL A 26 0.06 -7.62 10.77
C VAL A 26 -0.76 -8.13 9.59
N ASN A 27 -1.09 -9.41 9.58
CA ASN A 27 -2.03 -9.96 8.62
C ASN A 27 -3.47 -9.64 9.07
N ALA A 28 -4.08 -8.66 8.43
CA ALA A 28 -5.45 -8.23 8.70
C ALA A 28 -6.48 -8.84 7.74
N SER A 29 -6.10 -9.87 6.97
CA SER A 29 -6.98 -10.54 6.02
C SER A 29 -8.15 -11.23 6.73
N THR A 30 -9.33 -11.09 6.14
CA THR A 30 -10.53 -11.86 6.53
C THR A 30 -10.70 -13.14 5.71
N GLY A 31 -9.73 -13.45 4.85
CA GLY A 31 -9.72 -14.65 4.04
C GLY A 31 -10.26 -14.44 2.63
N ALA A 32 -9.96 -15.42 1.76
CA ALA A 32 -10.45 -15.43 0.39
C ALA A 32 -11.99 -15.53 0.34
N GLY A 33 -12.59 -14.96 -0.71
CA GLY A 33 -14.04 -14.97 -0.91
C GLY A 33 -14.81 -13.96 -0.06
N THR A 34 -14.13 -13.15 0.75
CA THR A 34 -14.74 -12.09 1.54
C THR A 34 -14.34 -10.71 1.01
N TRP A 35 -15.25 -9.74 1.16
CA TRP A 35 -14.90 -8.35 0.86
C TRP A 35 -13.96 -7.82 1.93
N GLN A 36 -12.94 -7.13 1.46
CA GLN A 36 -11.94 -6.50 2.31
C GLN A 36 -11.84 -5.02 1.95
N SER A 37 -11.46 -4.19 2.89
CA SER A 37 -11.31 -2.75 2.68
C SER A 37 -9.87 -2.31 2.84
N TYR A 38 -9.49 -1.33 2.03
CA TYR A 38 -8.25 -0.58 2.18
C TYR A 38 -8.56 0.91 2.24
N ASP A 39 -8.06 1.57 3.26
CA ASP A 39 -8.01 3.02 3.34
C ASP A 39 -6.54 3.44 3.27
N VAL A 40 -6.22 4.26 2.29
CA VAL A 40 -4.83 4.62 1.98
C VAL A 40 -4.68 6.13 1.98
N TRP A 41 -3.79 6.64 2.80
CA TRP A 41 -3.30 8.02 2.74
C TRP A 41 -1.94 8.02 2.10
N PHE A 42 -1.84 8.64 0.96
CA PHE A 42 -0.64 8.66 0.15
C PHE A 42 -0.12 10.08 0.00
N THR A 43 1.14 10.29 0.33
CA THR A 43 1.87 11.51 0.04
C THR A 43 2.84 11.24 -1.10
N ALA A 44 2.68 11.97 -2.20
CA ALA A 44 3.54 11.82 -3.36
C ALA A 44 5.00 12.20 -3.06
N PRO A 45 5.96 11.63 -3.79
CA PRO A 45 7.35 12.04 -3.67
C PRO A 45 7.52 13.50 -4.10
N LYS A 46 8.48 14.17 -3.50
CA LYS A 46 8.84 15.55 -3.90
C LYS A 46 10.02 15.54 -4.84
N TRP A 47 9.95 16.42 -5.82
CA TRP A 47 10.94 16.59 -6.87
C TRP A 47 11.41 18.02 -6.94
N GLU A 48 12.68 18.18 -7.25
CA GLU A 48 13.29 19.47 -7.61
C GLU A 48 13.88 19.37 -9.01
N THR A 49 13.70 20.43 -9.79
CA THR A 49 14.35 20.56 -11.09
C THR A 49 15.32 21.73 -11.03
N PRO A 50 16.63 21.49 -10.97
CA PRO A 50 17.61 22.54 -11.05
C PRO A 50 17.49 23.30 -12.38
N ALA A 51 17.83 24.58 -12.41
CA ALA A 51 17.82 25.38 -13.64
C ALA A 51 18.67 24.69 -14.72
N GLY A 52 18.07 24.33 -15.87
CA GLY A 52 18.74 23.64 -16.97
C GLY A 52 19.12 22.18 -16.68
N GLY A 53 18.66 21.61 -15.57
CA GLY A 53 18.99 20.25 -15.14
C GLY A 53 17.86 19.25 -15.23
N THR A 54 18.15 18.01 -14.87
CA THR A 54 17.20 16.91 -14.81
C THR A 54 16.45 16.92 -13.46
N PRO A 55 15.15 16.61 -13.43
CA PRO A 55 14.44 16.45 -12.17
C PRO A 55 15.08 15.40 -11.27
N ARG A 56 15.18 15.69 -9.98
CA ARG A 56 15.67 14.75 -8.97
C ARG A 56 14.64 14.62 -7.84
N LYS A 57 14.48 13.42 -7.33
CA LYS A 57 13.64 13.19 -6.16
C LYS A 57 14.37 13.63 -4.89
N VAL A 58 13.73 14.48 -4.10
CA VAL A 58 14.29 15.02 -2.84
C VAL A 58 13.62 14.43 -1.60
N GLU A 59 12.37 13.97 -1.73
CA GLU A 59 11.69 13.20 -0.68
C GLU A 59 10.97 12.00 -1.32
N SER A 60 11.05 10.86 -0.65
CA SER A 60 10.31 9.67 -1.04
C SER A 60 8.81 9.82 -0.77
N ALA A 61 8.00 9.07 -1.51
CA ALA A 61 6.60 8.93 -1.19
C ALA A 61 6.41 8.27 0.19
N ARG A 62 5.29 8.55 0.82
CA ARG A 62 4.91 7.95 2.10
C ARG A 62 3.46 7.50 2.06
N MET A 63 3.15 6.45 2.80
CA MET A 63 1.77 6.01 2.93
C MET A 63 1.43 5.47 4.31
N THR A 64 0.19 5.70 4.69
CA THR A 64 -0.44 5.07 5.84
C THR A 64 -1.60 4.24 5.32
N VAL A 65 -1.71 3.00 5.75
CA VAL A 65 -2.70 2.06 5.24
C VAL A 65 -3.43 1.38 6.39
N LEU A 66 -4.76 1.44 6.33
CA LEU A 66 -5.65 0.57 7.11
C LEU A 66 -6.14 -0.56 6.20
N TRP A 67 -5.99 -1.77 6.65
CA TRP A 67 -6.55 -2.95 6.00
C TRP A 67 -7.61 -3.57 6.91
N ASN A 68 -8.85 -3.59 6.46
CA ASN A 68 -10.00 -3.97 7.29
C ASN A 68 -10.06 -3.19 8.62
N GLY A 69 -9.74 -1.90 8.58
CA GLY A 69 -9.69 -1.04 9.76
C GLY A 69 -8.46 -1.20 10.65
N VAL A 70 -7.55 -2.12 10.33
CA VAL A 70 -6.32 -2.37 11.07
C VAL A 70 -5.15 -1.63 10.44
N LEU A 71 -4.39 -0.88 11.23
CA LEU A 71 -3.20 -0.17 10.76
C LEU A 71 -2.11 -1.17 10.40
N VAL A 72 -1.78 -1.25 9.12
CA VAL A 72 -0.76 -2.19 8.60
C VAL A 72 0.49 -1.48 8.09
N HIS A 73 0.39 -0.19 7.78
CA HIS A 73 1.52 0.69 7.50
C HIS A 73 1.26 2.05 8.13
N ASP A 74 2.20 2.54 8.90
CA ASP A 74 2.13 3.84 9.56
C ASP A 74 3.22 4.75 9.02
N ASP A 75 2.82 5.75 8.21
CA ASP A 75 3.72 6.71 7.59
C ASP A 75 4.96 6.04 6.95
N ALA A 76 4.73 4.93 6.28
CA ALA A 76 5.78 4.11 5.71
C ALA A 76 6.38 4.79 4.47
N GLU A 77 7.70 4.84 4.41
CA GLU A 77 8.42 5.30 3.23
C GLU A 77 8.27 4.32 2.06
N VAL A 78 7.94 4.85 0.89
CA VAL A 78 7.96 4.14 -0.39
C VAL A 78 9.12 4.67 -1.21
N LYS A 79 10.22 3.92 -1.23
CA LYS A 79 11.49 4.41 -1.77
C LYS A 79 11.52 4.56 -3.28
N ASP A 80 10.80 3.70 -3.98
CA ASP A 80 10.79 3.65 -5.44
C ASP A 80 9.58 2.84 -5.91
N LYS A 81 9.50 2.63 -7.22
CA LYS A 81 8.48 1.77 -7.84
C LYS A 81 8.44 0.38 -7.19
N THR A 82 7.28 -0.21 -7.20
CA THR A 82 7.10 -1.59 -6.75
C THR A 82 6.93 -2.53 -7.95
N GLY A 83 7.61 -3.67 -7.93
CA GLY A 83 7.48 -4.70 -8.95
C GLY A 83 7.69 -4.18 -10.38
N MET A 84 6.74 -4.48 -11.25
CA MET A 84 6.77 -4.13 -12.69
C MET A 84 6.16 -2.75 -12.99
N SER A 85 5.84 -1.96 -11.99
CA SER A 85 5.30 -0.62 -12.21
C SER A 85 6.30 0.30 -12.93
N ALA A 86 5.79 1.37 -13.54
CA ALA A 86 6.64 2.37 -14.17
C ALA A 86 7.56 3.04 -13.14
N ALA A 87 8.71 3.50 -13.61
CA ALA A 87 9.61 4.30 -12.77
C ALA A 87 8.89 5.56 -12.28
N GLU A 88 9.23 5.99 -11.08
CA GLU A 88 8.75 7.27 -10.56
C GLU A 88 9.23 8.43 -11.43
N ALA A 89 8.36 9.41 -11.60
CA ALA A 89 8.65 10.65 -12.32
C ALA A 89 7.85 11.80 -11.71
N PRO A 90 8.31 13.06 -11.87
CA PRO A 90 7.52 14.20 -11.48
C PRO A 90 6.23 14.32 -12.30
N GLY A 91 5.20 14.88 -11.70
CA GLY A 91 3.91 15.13 -12.35
C GLY A 91 2.82 14.15 -11.94
N PRO A 92 1.62 14.30 -12.50
CA PRO A 92 0.48 13.47 -12.12
C PRO A 92 0.65 12.03 -12.55
N ALA A 93 0.23 11.11 -11.70
CA ALA A 93 0.20 9.68 -11.97
C ALA A 93 -1.22 9.12 -11.79
N ARG A 94 -1.47 7.97 -12.41
CA ARG A 94 -2.76 7.29 -12.31
C ARG A 94 -2.78 6.36 -11.10
N ILE A 95 -3.94 6.26 -10.49
CA ILE A 95 -4.24 5.16 -9.57
C ILE A 95 -4.65 3.96 -10.42
N LEU A 96 -3.99 2.83 -10.25
CA LEU A 96 -4.26 1.60 -10.97
C LEU A 96 -4.79 0.54 -10.00
N LEU A 97 -5.86 -0.12 -10.39
CA LEU A 97 -6.37 -1.32 -9.74
C LEU A 97 -5.96 -2.51 -10.62
N GLN A 98 -5.20 -3.41 -10.04
CA GLN A 98 -4.62 -4.53 -10.76
C GLN A 98 -5.39 -5.83 -10.50
N SER A 99 -5.72 -6.54 -11.58
CA SER A 99 -6.08 -7.94 -11.52
C SER A 99 -4.93 -8.74 -12.11
N HIS A 100 -4.29 -9.55 -11.30
CA HIS A 100 -3.24 -10.45 -11.78
C HIS A 100 -3.89 -11.70 -12.38
N PRO A 101 -3.54 -12.10 -13.62
CA PRO A 101 -3.98 -13.37 -14.12
C PRO A 101 -3.36 -14.47 -13.26
N SER A 102 -4.16 -15.10 -12.44
CA SER A 102 -3.79 -16.33 -11.76
C SER A 102 -4.43 -17.50 -12.49
N ASP A 103 -3.73 -18.60 -12.59
CA ASP A 103 -4.17 -19.81 -13.29
C ASP A 103 -5.36 -20.52 -12.63
N ALA A 104 -5.85 -19.99 -11.53
CA ALA A 104 -6.91 -20.61 -10.77
C ALA A 104 -7.87 -19.60 -10.16
N GLU A 105 -9.13 -19.83 -10.34
CA GLU A 105 -10.22 -19.65 -9.37
C GLU A 105 -10.27 -18.35 -8.54
N GLY A 106 -9.86 -17.20 -9.05
CA GLY A 106 -9.94 -16.01 -8.21
C GLY A 106 -9.92 -14.72 -9.01
N GLN A 107 -11.08 -14.30 -9.47
CA GLN A 107 -11.22 -12.95 -9.99
C GLN A 107 -11.18 -11.96 -8.82
N VAL A 108 -10.22 -11.04 -8.85
CA VAL A 108 -10.25 -9.87 -7.98
C VAL A 108 -11.36 -8.95 -8.46
N ARG A 109 -12.19 -8.50 -7.53
CA ARG A 109 -13.28 -7.57 -7.79
C ARG A 109 -13.12 -6.34 -6.92
N PHE A 110 -13.48 -5.20 -7.46
CA PHE A 110 -13.41 -3.92 -6.76
C PHE A 110 -14.80 -3.29 -6.70
N ARG A 111 -15.10 -2.61 -5.59
CA ARG A 111 -16.32 -1.81 -5.41
C ARG A 111 -16.05 -0.65 -4.47
N ASN A 112 -16.91 0.37 -4.51
CA ASN A 112 -16.84 1.54 -3.63
C ASN A 112 -15.45 2.22 -3.68
N VAL A 113 -14.89 2.34 -4.89
CA VAL A 113 -13.58 2.97 -5.09
C VAL A 113 -13.77 4.47 -5.25
N TRP A 114 -13.09 5.24 -4.43
CA TRP A 114 -13.07 6.69 -4.51
C TRP A 114 -11.71 7.24 -4.07
N ALA A 115 -11.40 8.45 -4.48
CA ALA A 115 -10.20 9.16 -4.07
C ALA A 115 -10.54 10.64 -3.83
N ALA A 116 -9.84 11.25 -2.89
CA ALA A 116 -9.93 12.68 -2.62
C ALA A 116 -8.52 13.26 -2.46
N GLU A 117 -8.28 14.40 -3.09
CA GLU A 117 -7.03 15.13 -2.92
C GLU A 117 -7.08 16.02 -1.69
N GLY A 118 -5.93 16.13 -1.00
CA GLY A 118 -5.77 17.03 0.15
C GLY A 118 -6.63 16.69 1.36
N ALA A 119 -7.24 15.52 1.40
CA ALA A 119 -7.97 15.07 2.56
C ALA A 119 -7.02 14.85 3.75
N ALA A 120 -7.34 15.50 4.87
CA ALA A 120 -6.59 15.24 6.09
C ALA A 120 -6.82 13.81 6.56
N MET A 121 -5.76 13.15 6.98
CA MET A 121 -5.88 11.86 7.64
C MET A 121 -6.66 12.02 8.96
N PRO A 122 -7.71 11.24 9.20
CA PRO A 122 -8.37 11.27 10.50
C PRO A 122 -7.38 10.91 11.61
N ALA A 123 -7.70 11.28 12.83
CA ALA A 123 -6.87 10.91 13.98
C ALA A 123 -6.55 9.41 13.92
N ARG A 124 -5.26 9.09 14.02
CA ARG A 124 -4.81 7.69 13.95
C ARG A 124 -5.56 6.87 15.00
N PRO A 125 -6.10 5.70 14.63
CA PRO A 125 -6.56 4.77 15.63
C PRO A 125 -5.39 4.51 16.58
N GLY A 126 -5.58 4.72 17.86
CA GLY A 126 -4.52 4.54 18.86
C GLY A 126 -3.89 3.16 18.66
N LYS A 127 -2.55 3.09 18.77
CA LYS A 127 -1.89 1.79 18.85
C LYS A 127 -2.54 1.05 20.02
N GLN A 128 -3.26 0.01 19.73
CA GLN A 128 -3.71 -0.88 20.79
C GLN A 128 -2.47 -1.50 21.42
N PRO A 129 -2.38 -1.50 22.75
CA PRO A 129 -1.26 -2.12 23.42
C PRO A 129 -1.13 -3.61 23.14
#